data_6397e603bc9d831d4741f7aae205ea8f
#
_entry.id   6397e603bc9d831d4741f7aae205ea8f
#
_cell.length_a   1.000
_cell.length_b   1.000
_cell.length_c   1.000
_cell.angle_alpha   90.00
_cell.angle_beta   90.00
_cell.angle_gamma   90.00
#
_symmetry.space_group_name_H-M   'P 1'
#
loop_
_entity.id
_entity.type
_entity.pdbx_description
1 polymer ?
#
loop_
_entity_poly.entity_id
_entity_poly.type
_entity_poly.pdbx_seq_one_letter_code
_entity_poly.pdbx_strand_id
1 'polypeptide(L)'
;DSWVLRAMHRRCNYDRRHIEYVSECLEAELNTRRLFGQPGNPEEFLNPKVAYYLEQYRRSTLADAVILPHLDQATVTCLSQEHLEAIHKMVQGMLQHKPFELVTIHDDYKAHPNNCNQVRWQYREIMAEIAESNLLDDLLSQLYGEPATFNKLSFNLPEQIREGAYALC
;
A
#
# COMPACT_ATOMS: atom_id res chain seq x y z
N ASP A 1 -14.42 -4.96 -0.18
CA ASP A 1 -14.01 -6.31 -0.66
C ASP A 1 -13.18 -6.22 -1.95
N SER A 2 -13.65 -5.58 -3.02
CA SER A 2 -12.93 -5.55 -4.30
C SER A 2 -11.55 -4.88 -4.23
N TRP A 3 -11.35 -3.93 -3.33
CA TRP A 3 -10.03 -3.32 -3.11
C TRP A 3 -9.07 -4.32 -2.45
N VAL A 4 -9.52 -5.01 -1.39
CA VAL A 4 -8.72 -6.04 -0.69
C VAL A 4 -8.31 -7.13 -1.66
N LEU A 5 -9.23 -7.62 -2.48
CA LEU A 5 -8.96 -8.64 -3.50
C LEU A 5 -7.85 -8.19 -4.47
N ARG A 6 -7.95 -6.97 -4.99
CA ARG A 6 -6.92 -6.41 -5.90
C ARG A 6 -5.58 -6.19 -5.22
N ALA A 7 -5.60 -5.73 -3.96
CA ALA A 7 -4.38 -5.55 -3.17
C ALA A 7 -3.69 -6.90 -2.90
N MET A 8 -4.45 -7.93 -2.54
CA MET A 8 -3.94 -9.30 -2.36
C MET A 8 -3.27 -9.83 -3.63
N HIS A 9 -3.93 -9.72 -4.78
CA HIS A 9 -3.33 -10.15 -6.05
C HIS A 9 -2.04 -9.41 -6.36
N ARG A 10 -2.01 -8.08 -6.22
CA ARG A 10 -0.82 -7.26 -6.52
C ARG A 10 0.34 -7.54 -5.59
N ARG A 11 0.06 -7.85 -4.30
CA ARG A 11 1.10 -8.13 -3.31
C ARG A 11 1.59 -9.58 -3.33
N CYS A 12 0.82 -10.52 -3.87
CA CYS A 12 1.20 -11.92 -3.97
C CYS A 12 1.79 -12.30 -5.34
N ASN A 13 1.26 -11.70 -6.43
CA ASN A 13 1.70 -12.00 -7.80
C ASN A 13 2.24 -10.73 -8.47
N TYR A 14 3.56 -10.61 -8.53
CA TYR A 14 4.25 -9.42 -9.02
C TYR A 14 5.53 -9.79 -9.79
N ASP A 15 6.01 -8.89 -10.66
CA ASP A 15 7.34 -9.01 -11.23
C ASP A 15 8.40 -8.68 -10.18
N ARG A 16 9.11 -9.70 -9.71
CA ARG A 16 10.11 -9.57 -8.66
C ARG A 16 11.23 -8.61 -9.03
N ARG A 17 11.72 -8.64 -10.27
CA ARG A 17 12.81 -7.77 -10.72
C ARG A 17 12.40 -6.30 -10.68
N HIS A 18 11.16 -6.03 -11.11
CA HIS A 18 10.64 -4.67 -11.05
C HIS A 18 10.46 -4.19 -9.61
N ILE A 19 9.95 -5.04 -8.73
CA ILE A 19 9.77 -4.66 -7.31
C ILE A 19 11.11 -4.49 -6.58
N GLU A 20 12.14 -5.29 -6.90
CA GLU A 20 13.50 -5.10 -6.41
C GLU A 20 14.07 -3.76 -6.87
N TYR A 21 13.91 -3.40 -8.15
CA TYR A 21 14.29 -2.10 -8.67
C TYR A 21 13.57 -0.93 -7.97
N VAL A 22 12.26 -1.03 -7.78
CA VAL A 22 11.49 -0.01 -7.05
C VAL A 22 11.97 0.11 -5.61
N SER A 23 12.28 -1.00 -4.94
CA SER A 23 12.87 -0.99 -3.59
C SER A 23 14.17 -0.19 -3.54
N GLU A 24 15.07 -0.42 -4.49
CA GLU A 24 16.33 0.32 -4.59
C GLU A 24 16.10 1.84 -4.78
N CYS A 25 15.14 2.21 -5.64
CA CYS A 25 14.77 3.61 -5.85
C CYS A 25 14.23 4.26 -4.57
N LEU A 26 13.34 3.58 -3.86
CA LEU A 26 12.74 4.04 -2.59
C LEU A 26 13.82 4.21 -1.50
N GLU A 27 14.70 3.23 -1.35
CA GLU A 27 15.81 3.28 -0.38
C GLU A 27 16.79 4.41 -0.68
N ALA A 28 17.14 4.60 -1.96
CA ALA A 28 18.02 5.69 -2.38
C ALA A 28 17.40 7.06 -2.05
N GLU A 29 16.11 7.24 -2.33
CA GLU A 29 15.39 8.48 -2.02
C GLU A 29 15.27 8.71 -0.50
N LEU A 30 14.94 7.69 0.29
CA LEU A 30 14.90 7.78 1.75
C LEU A 30 16.26 8.19 2.33
N ASN A 31 17.34 7.61 1.82
CA ASN A 31 18.70 7.96 2.25
C ASN A 31 19.09 9.39 1.83
N THR A 32 18.70 9.82 0.63
CA THR A 32 18.92 11.19 0.14
C THR A 32 18.21 12.19 1.05
N ARG A 33 16.93 11.96 1.38
CA ARG A 33 16.16 12.84 2.27
C ARG A 33 16.73 12.87 3.70
N ARG A 34 17.26 11.76 4.19
CA ARG A 34 17.90 11.70 5.51
C ARG A 34 19.15 12.57 5.57
N LEU A 35 19.91 12.63 4.47
CA LEU A 35 21.19 13.37 4.41
C LEU A 35 20.99 14.85 4.05
N PHE A 36 20.07 15.16 3.16
CA PHE A 36 19.95 16.48 2.52
C PHE A 36 18.60 17.17 2.75
N GLY A 37 17.67 16.51 3.47
CA GLY A 37 16.30 17.00 3.63
C GLY A 37 15.40 16.68 2.44
N GLN A 38 14.15 17.12 2.52
CA GLN A 38 13.18 16.89 1.44
C GLN A 38 13.53 17.74 0.21
N PRO A 39 13.42 17.18 -1.01
CA PRO A 39 13.59 17.96 -2.23
C PRO A 39 12.47 19.02 -2.34
N GLY A 40 12.81 20.16 -2.93
CA GLY A 40 11.80 21.17 -3.30
C GLY A 40 10.81 20.58 -4.32
N ASN A 41 9.63 21.15 -4.35
CA ASN A 41 8.42 20.68 -5.04
C ASN A 41 8.68 20.06 -6.45
N PRO A 42 8.55 18.74 -6.64
CA PRO A 42 8.90 18.05 -7.88
C PRO A 42 7.70 17.87 -8.83
N GLU A 43 6.65 18.69 -8.72
CA GLU A 43 5.41 18.53 -9.51
C GLU A 43 5.61 18.63 -11.03
N GLU A 44 6.75 19.16 -11.50
CA GLU A 44 7.03 19.34 -12.94
C GLU A 44 7.29 18.04 -13.72
N PHE A 45 7.51 16.90 -13.05
CA PHE A 45 7.88 15.63 -13.69
C PHE A 45 6.85 14.51 -13.50
N LEU A 46 5.65 14.82 -13.08
CA LEU A 46 4.64 13.81 -12.75
C LEU A 46 4.04 13.15 -14.00
N ASN A 47 4.28 11.85 -14.13
CA ASN A 47 3.45 11.00 -14.96
C ASN A 47 1.98 11.11 -14.49
N PRO A 48 0.99 11.35 -15.39
CA PRO A 48 -0.43 11.52 -15.01
C PRO A 48 -1.00 10.37 -14.17
N LYS A 49 -0.52 9.14 -14.36
CA LYS A 49 -0.93 8.00 -13.53
C LYS A 49 -0.39 8.10 -12.11
N VAL A 50 0.87 8.49 -11.96
CA VAL A 50 1.47 8.71 -10.63
C VAL A 50 0.75 9.85 -9.94
N ALA A 51 0.48 10.97 -10.61
CA ALA A 51 -0.28 12.09 -10.06
C ALA A 51 -1.66 11.64 -9.55
N TYR A 52 -2.37 10.82 -10.32
CA TYR A 52 -3.67 10.27 -9.90
C TYR A 52 -3.55 9.44 -8.62
N TYR A 53 -2.57 8.54 -8.51
CA TYR A 53 -2.39 7.70 -7.32
C TYR A 53 -1.88 8.49 -6.11
N LEU A 54 -1.09 9.54 -6.32
CA LEU A 54 -0.71 10.47 -5.25
C LEU A 54 -1.93 11.17 -4.67
N GLU A 55 -2.85 11.62 -5.53
CA GLU A 55 -4.10 12.25 -5.07
C GLU A 55 -4.99 11.28 -4.30
N GLN A 56 -5.09 10.01 -4.75
CA GLN A 56 -5.80 8.97 -4.00
C GLN A 56 -5.18 8.76 -2.61
N TYR A 57 -3.85 8.73 -2.51
CA TYR A 57 -3.17 8.61 -1.23
C TYR A 57 -3.41 9.82 -0.33
N ARG A 58 -3.35 11.04 -0.86
CA ARG A 58 -3.61 12.27 -0.07
C ARG A 58 -4.98 12.25 0.59
N ARG A 59 -5.98 11.67 -0.08
CA ARG A 59 -7.36 11.57 0.42
C ARG A 59 -7.55 10.44 1.39
N SER A 60 -7.07 9.25 1.06
CA SER A 60 -7.31 8.02 1.84
C SER A 60 -6.23 7.71 2.87
N THR A 61 -5.02 8.27 2.74
CA THR A 61 -3.80 7.87 3.47
C THR A 61 -3.44 6.38 3.33
N LEU A 62 -4.02 5.69 2.33
CA LEU A 62 -3.82 4.27 2.08
C LEU A 62 -2.91 4.04 0.87
N ALA A 63 -1.73 3.50 1.09
CA ALA A 63 -0.81 3.13 0.01
C ALA A 63 -1.34 1.90 -0.76
N ASP A 64 -1.37 1.99 -2.09
CA ASP A 64 -1.82 0.88 -2.95
C ASP A 64 -0.69 0.43 -3.87
N ALA A 65 -0.47 -0.88 -3.93
CA ALA A 65 0.51 -1.51 -4.81
C ALA A 65 0.28 -1.23 -6.31
N VAL A 66 -0.88 -0.69 -6.68
CA VAL A 66 -1.19 -0.27 -8.05
C VAL A 66 -0.24 0.80 -8.60
N ILE A 67 0.40 1.59 -7.73
CA ILE A 67 1.36 2.63 -8.14
C ILE A 67 2.71 2.04 -8.55
N LEU A 68 3.09 0.87 -8.02
CA LEU A 68 4.44 0.28 -8.17
C LEU A 68 4.91 0.15 -9.63
N PRO A 69 4.07 -0.27 -10.61
CA PRO A 69 4.48 -0.35 -12.01
C PRO A 69 4.82 1.00 -12.65
N HIS A 70 4.52 2.11 -11.97
CA HIS A 70 4.73 3.47 -12.47
C HIS A 70 5.82 4.22 -11.71
N LEU A 71 6.46 3.56 -10.72
CA LEU A 71 7.55 4.15 -9.95
C LEU A 71 8.91 3.83 -10.57
N ASP A 72 9.73 4.85 -10.63
CA ASP A 72 11.13 4.84 -11.03
C ASP A 72 11.90 5.87 -10.18
N GLN A 73 13.19 6.02 -10.44
CA GLN A 73 14.04 6.95 -9.69
C GLN A 73 13.56 8.40 -9.75
N ALA A 74 12.93 8.83 -10.84
CA ALA A 74 12.41 10.19 -10.97
C ALA A 74 11.09 10.36 -10.21
N THR A 75 10.18 9.40 -10.34
CA THR A 75 8.83 9.48 -9.77
C THR A 75 8.79 9.27 -8.26
N VAL A 76 9.71 8.50 -7.66
CA VAL A 76 9.79 8.35 -6.20
C VAL A 76 10.08 9.67 -5.48
N THR A 77 10.75 10.62 -6.14
CA THR A 77 11.01 11.96 -5.58
C THR A 77 9.73 12.78 -5.36
N CYS A 78 8.66 12.45 -6.09
CA CYS A 78 7.36 13.13 -6.01
C CYS A 78 6.49 12.66 -4.83
N LEU A 79 6.85 11.55 -4.18
CA LEU A 79 6.11 11.03 -3.04
C LEU A 79 6.31 11.93 -1.81
N SER A 80 5.26 12.14 -1.00
CA SER A 80 5.44 12.69 0.34
C SER A 80 6.29 11.74 1.21
N GLN A 81 6.86 12.24 2.29
CA GLN A 81 7.66 11.40 3.19
C GLN A 81 6.86 10.20 3.71
N GLU A 82 5.64 10.46 4.17
CA GLU A 82 4.74 9.44 4.70
C GLU A 82 4.37 8.39 3.63
N HIS A 83 4.09 8.85 2.40
CA HIS A 83 3.76 7.95 1.29
C HIS A 83 4.97 7.11 0.87
N LEU A 84 6.16 7.71 0.81
CA LEU A 84 7.41 7.03 0.51
C LEU A 84 7.69 5.91 1.53
N GLU A 85 7.54 6.20 2.83
CA GLU A 85 7.71 5.23 3.91
C GLU A 85 6.65 4.12 3.87
N ALA A 86 5.38 4.46 3.61
CA ALA A 86 4.29 3.49 3.49
C ALA A 86 4.51 2.52 2.31
N ILE A 87 4.88 3.05 1.13
CA ILE A 87 5.20 2.21 -0.04
C ILE A 87 6.45 1.37 0.22
N HIS A 88 7.49 1.95 0.82
CA HIS A 88 8.71 1.20 1.16
C HIS A 88 8.40 0.02 2.09
N LYS A 89 7.64 0.26 3.18
CA LYS A 89 7.19 -0.80 4.10
C LYS A 89 6.43 -1.91 3.36
N MET A 90 5.50 -1.54 2.48
CA MET A 90 4.73 -2.49 1.67
C MET A 90 5.62 -3.31 0.75
N VAL A 91 6.55 -2.68 0.04
CA VAL A 91 7.51 -3.34 -0.87
C VAL A 91 8.42 -4.30 -0.10
N GLN A 92 8.94 -3.89 1.07
CA GLN A 92 9.73 -4.77 1.93
C GLN A 92 8.93 -6.00 2.36
N GLY A 93 7.66 -5.83 2.69
CA GLY A 93 6.75 -6.94 3.00
C GLY A 93 6.52 -7.88 1.81
N MET A 94 6.39 -7.36 0.60
CA MET A 94 6.27 -8.17 -0.61
C MET A 94 7.54 -8.98 -0.87
N LEU A 95 8.72 -8.38 -0.72
CA LEU A 95 10.01 -9.03 -1.00
C LEU A 95 10.40 -10.12 0.00
N GLN A 96 9.71 -10.23 1.15
CA GLN A 96 9.92 -11.34 2.11
C GLN A 96 9.56 -12.72 1.53
N HIS A 97 8.80 -12.78 0.44
CA HIS A 97 8.46 -14.02 -0.23
C HIS A 97 8.68 -13.92 -1.74
N LYS A 98 8.76 -15.07 -2.40
CA LYS A 98 8.72 -15.12 -3.86
C LYS A 98 7.30 -14.85 -4.33
N PRO A 99 7.12 -14.21 -5.52
CA PRO A 99 5.78 -14.07 -6.10
C PRO A 99 5.15 -15.43 -6.36
N PHE A 100 3.85 -15.52 -6.15
CA PHE A 100 3.07 -16.74 -6.37
C PHE A 100 1.67 -16.41 -6.87
N GLU A 101 1.06 -17.37 -7.53
CA GLU A 101 -0.31 -17.26 -8.00
C GLU A 101 -1.31 -17.39 -6.85
N LEU A 102 -2.32 -16.52 -6.88
CA LEU A 102 -3.43 -16.50 -5.95
C LEU A 102 -4.72 -16.72 -6.75
N VAL A 103 -5.49 -17.74 -6.37
CA VAL A 103 -6.83 -17.99 -6.91
C VAL A 103 -7.84 -17.45 -5.93
N THR A 104 -8.80 -16.67 -6.42
CA THR A 104 -9.87 -16.11 -5.59
C THR A 104 -11.23 -16.57 -6.06
N ILE A 105 -12.09 -16.94 -5.10
CA ILE A 105 -13.49 -17.25 -5.32
C ILE A 105 -14.26 -16.40 -4.31
N HIS A 106 -14.84 -15.29 -4.79
CA HIS A 106 -15.42 -14.24 -3.92
C HIS A 106 -14.34 -13.70 -2.96
N ASP A 107 -14.52 -13.85 -1.66
CA ASP A 107 -13.63 -13.45 -0.57
C ASP A 107 -12.70 -14.58 -0.08
N ASP A 108 -12.77 -15.75 -0.71
CA ASP A 108 -11.91 -16.90 -0.39
C ASP A 108 -10.61 -16.86 -1.22
N TYR A 109 -9.47 -16.90 -0.53
CA TYR A 109 -8.14 -16.85 -1.13
C TYR A 109 -7.45 -18.21 -1.08
N LYS A 110 -7.12 -18.75 -2.26
CA LYS A 110 -6.46 -20.06 -2.40
C LYS A 110 -5.08 -19.91 -3.00
N ALA A 111 -4.10 -20.54 -2.37
CA ALA A 111 -2.72 -20.61 -2.84
C ALA A 111 -2.15 -21.99 -2.59
N HIS A 112 -1.00 -22.26 -3.20
CA HIS A 112 -0.25 -23.47 -2.87
C HIS A 112 0.05 -23.51 -1.35
N PRO A 113 0.00 -24.69 -0.69
CA PRO A 113 0.18 -24.81 0.77
C PRO A 113 1.41 -24.10 1.32
N ASN A 114 2.52 -24.10 0.58
CA ASN A 114 3.76 -23.43 0.98
C ASN A 114 3.61 -21.89 1.08
N ASN A 115 2.58 -21.32 0.48
CA ASN A 115 2.33 -19.86 0.45
C ASN A 115 1.18 -19.42 1.36
N CYS A 116 0.52 -20.35 2.08
CA CYS A 116 -0.63 -20.01 2.93
C CYS A 116 -0.27 -19.00 4.05
N ASN A 117 0.93 -19.12 4.62
CA ASN A 117 1.37 -18.19 5.65
C ASN A 117 1.58 -16.78 5.09
N GLN A 118 2.09 -16.65 3.86
CA GLN A 118 2.27 -15.38 3.16
C GLN A 118 0.91 -14.76 2.82
N VAL A 119 -0.06 -15.56 2.37
CA VAL A 119 -1.44 -15.09 2.14
C VAL A 119 -2.04 -14.51 3.42
N ARG A 120 -1.96 -15.24 4.54
CA ARG A 120 -2.46 -14.78 5.84
C ARG A 120 -1.77 -13.51 6.30
N TRP A 121 -0.46 -13.42 6.13
CA TRP A 121 0.33 -12.26 6.52
C TRP A 121 -0.06 -11.03 5.70
N GLN A 122 -0.09 -11.14 4.36
CA GLN A 122 -0.47 -10.05 3.47
C GLN A 122 -1.91 -9.57 3.75
N TYR A 123 -2.83 -10.50 3.98
CA TYR A 123 -4.21 -10.16 4.30
C TYR A 123 -4.32 -9.35 5.60
N ARG A 124 -3.62 -9.77 6.67
CA ARG A 124 -3.60 -9.02 7.94
C ARG A 124 -2.99 -7.63 7.78
N GLU A 125 -1.87 -7.50 7.08
CA GLU A 125 -1.27 -6.19 6.83
C GLU A 125 -2.21 -5.28 6.04
N ILE A 126 -2.85 -5.77 5.00
CA ILE A 126 -3.84 -5.01 4.23
C ILE A 126 -4.99 -4.55 5.11
N MET A 127 -5.53 -5.42 5.96
CA MET A 127 -6.62 -5.05 6.87
C MET A 127 -6.18 -4.04 7.94
N ALA A 128 -4.97 -4.19 8.47
CA ALA A 128 -4.40 -3.24 9.42
C ALA A 128 -4.17 -1.87 8.78
N GLU A 129 -3.63 -1.81 7.57
CA GLU A 129 -3.44 -0.57 6.81
C GLU A 129 -4.77 0.13 6.49
N ILE A 130 -5.82 -0.62 6.17
CA ILE A 130 -7.17 -0.06 6.01
C ILE A 130 -7.66 0.56 7.33
N ALA A 131 -7.46 -0.12 8.45
CA ALA A 131 -7.86 0.37 9.77
C ALA A 131 -7.06 1.62 10.20
N GLU A 132 -5.79 1.73 9.78
CA GLU A 132 -4.96 2.93 9.98
C GLU A 132 -5.41 4.11 9.11
N SER A 133 -5.89 3.84 7.90
CA SER A 133 -6.18 4.81 6.86
C SER A 133 -7.43 5.66 7.11
N ASN A 134 -7.60 6.68 6.26
CA ASN A 134 -8.81 7.51 6.16
C ASN A 134 -9.71 7.07 4.99
N LEU A 135 -9.58 5.80 4.54
CA LEU A 135 -10.33 5.29 3.40
C LEU A 135 -11.85 5.43 3.56
N LEU A 136 -12.37 5.20 4.78
CA LEU A 136 -13.80 5.32 5.05
C LEU A 136 -14.27 6.78 4.93
N ASP A 137 -13.50 7.72 5.46
CA ASP A 137 -13.80 9.16 5.37
C ASP A 137 -13.81 9.61 3.91
N ASP A 138 -12.83 9.17 3.10
CA ASP A 138 -12.78 9.46 1.67
C ASP A 138 -13.97 8.87 0.91
N LEU A 139 -14.31 7.61 1.14
CA LEU A 139 -15.46 6.95 0.49
C LEU A 139 -16.78 7.64 0.81
N LEU A 140 -16.99 8.00 2.08
CA LEU A 140 -18.23 8.65 2.51
C LEU A 140 -18.29 10.10 2.03
N SER A 141 -17.16 10.81 2.01
CA SER A 141 -17.09 12.14 1.40
C SER A 141 -17.47 12.11 -0.09
N GLN A 142 -17.04 11.09 -0.82
CA GLN A 142 -17.43 10.92 -2.22
C GLN A 142 -18.94 10.61 -2.37
N LEU A 143 -19.51 9.82 -1.48
CA LEU A 143 -20.93 9.48 -1.52
C LEU A 143 -21.85 10.65 -1.16
N TYR A 144 -21.46 11.45 -0.17
CA TYR A 144 -22.23 12.61 0.27
C TYR A 144 -22.00 13.85 -0.61
N GLY A 145 -20.90 13.90 -1.36
CA GLY A 145 -20.49 15.06 -2.16
C GLY A 145 -19.93 16.22 -1.32
N GLU A 146 -19.68 15.99 -0.04
CA GLU A 146 -19.09 16.95 0.90
C GLU A 146 -18.13 16.23 1.88
N PRO A 147 -17.18 16.92 2.51
CA PRO A 147 -16.26 16.32 3.46
C PRO A 147 -16.98 15.66 4.64
N ALA A 148 -16.74 14.38 4.84
CA ALA A 148 -17.25 13.60 5.96
C ALA A 148 -16.09 12.99 6.75
N THR A 149 -16.16 13.05 8.08
CA THR A 149 -15.18 12.46 8.98
C THR A 149 -15.87 11.62 10.04
N PHE A 150 -15.24 10.51 10.40
CA PHE A 150 -15.78 9.56 11.38
C PHE A 150 -14.78 9.34 12.51
N ASN A 151 -15.30 9.27 13.72
CA ASN A 151 -14.49 8.90 14.86
C ASN A 151 -14.24 7.38 14.84
N LYS A 152 -12.97 6.97 14.84
CA LYS A 152 -12.61 5.57 14.98
C LYS A 152 -13.01 5.10 16.40
N LEU A 153 -13.66 3.94 16.50
CA LEU A 153 -14.08 3.35 17.78
C LEU A 153 -12.88 2.84 18.61
N SER A 154 -11.79 2.47 17.94
CA SER A 154 -10.58 1.99 18.58
C SER A 154 -9.35 2.48 17.80
N PHE A 155 -8.34 2.97 18.54
CA PHE A 155 -7.07 3.41 17.96
C PHE A 155 -6.00 2.30 17.91
N ASN A 156 -6.21 1.20 18.64
CA ASN A 156 -5.29 0.06 18.67
C ASN A 156 -5.77 -1.14 17.81
N LEU A 157 -6.81 -0.93 17.00
CA LEU A 157 -7.32 -1.97 16.11
C LEU A 157 -6.26 -2.48 15.10
N PRO A 158 -5.41 -1.63 14.49
CA PRO A 158 -4.38 -2.11 13.58
C PRO A 158 -3.38 -3.09 14.22
N GLU A 159 -2.94 -2.81 15.45
CA GLU A 159 -2.05 -3.68 16.21
C GLU A 159 -2.73 -5.01 16.53
N GLN A 160 -3.99 -4.95 17.00
CA GLN A 160 -4.78 -6.15 17.28
C GLN A 160 -4.95 -7.05 16.05
N ILE A 161 -5.15 -6.44 14.86
CA ILE A 161 -5.23 -7.18 13.59
C ILE A 161 -3.89 -7.85 13.28
N ARG A 162 -2.75 -7.17 13.48
CA ARG A 162 -1.41 -7.74 13.21
C ARG A 162 -1.05 -8.86 14.17
N GLU A 163 -1.43 -8.75 15.43
CA GLU A 163 -1.16 -9.75 16.49
C GLU A 163 -2.14 -10.92 16.45
N GLY A 164 -3.33 -10.72 15.90
CA GLY A 164 -4.37 -11.73 15.81
C GLY A 164 -3.99 -12.91 14.94
N ALA A 165 -4.43 -14.12 15.33
CA ALA A 165 -4.27 -15.32 14.49
C ALA A 165 -5.13 -15.25 13.23
N TYR A 166 -6.26 -14.54 13.29
CA TYR A 166 -7.22 -14.32 12.21
C TYR A 166 -7.55 -12.83 12.14
N ALA A 167 -7.58 -12.29 10.91
CA ALA A 167 -7.96 -10.88 10.70
C ALA A 167 -9.47 -10.65 10.78
N LEU A 168 -10.25 -11.68 10.55
CA LEU A 168 -11.71 -11.71 10.64
C LEU A 168 -12.14 -13.03 11.28
N CYS A 169 -13.10 -12.94 12.19
CA CYS A 169 -13.83 -14.09 12.75
C CYS A 169 -15.25 -14.10 12.21
#